data_7fa9c45ce60b25722daf7e8fca32aa58
#
_entry.id   7fa9c45ce60b25722daf7e8fca32aa58
#
_cell.length_a   1.000
_cell.length_b   1.000
_cell.length_c   1.000
_cell.angle_alpha   90.00
_cell.angle_beta   90.00
_cell.angle_gamma   90.00
#
_symmetry.space_group_name_H-M   'P 1'
#
loop_
_entity.id
_entity.type
_entity.pdbx_description
1 polymer ?
#
loop_
_entity_poly.entity_id
_entity_poly.type
_entity_poly.pdbx_seq_one_letter_code
_entity_poly.pdbx_strand_id
1 'polypeptide(L)'
;KRIAERLKEAQNTAAMLTTFNEIDMTNVMAARKSFQADFEKRHGCRLGFMSFFVKASIVALQELPAVNGEIDGDELIYKNYYDIGVAVGTEQGLVVPVLRDADKKSFADVEKGITELGLKARDGKLGMDELTGGTFTITNGGVYGSLMSTPILNPPQSGILGMHKIDRRPIVVG
;
A
#
# COMPACT_ATOMS: atom_id res chain seq x y z
N LYS A 1 -4.00 -21.31 10.32
CA LYS A 1 -5.11 -21.11 11.23
C LYS A 1 -5.24 -19.65 11.64
N ARG A 2 -4.26 -19.01 12.32
CA ARG A 2 -4.31 -17.60 12.79
C ARG A 2 -4.63 -16.58 11.67
N ILE A 3 -4.03 -16.71 10.48
CA ILE A 3 -4.30 -15.81 9.34
C ILE A 3 -5.77 -15.88 8.93
N ALA A 4 -6.31 -17.08 8.78
CA ALA A 4 -7.71 -17.27 8.40
C ALA A 4 -8.68 -16.71 9.47
N GLU A 5 -8.37 -16.91 10.74
CA GLU A 5 -9.14 -16.35 11.86
C GLU A 5 -9.17 -14.82 11.81
N ARG A 6 -8.02 -14.16 11.64
CA ARG A 6 -7.93 -12.68 11.53
C ARG A 6 -8.67 -12.13 10.32
N LEU A 7 -8.51 -12.76 9.15
CA LEU A 7 -9.22 -12.34 7.94
C LEU A 7 -10.73 -12.50 8.09
N LYS A 8 -11.18 -13.60 8.70
CA LYS A 8 -12.60 -13.84 8.93
C LYS A 8 -13.17 -12.87 9.98
N GLU A 9 -12.42 -12.58 11.02
CA GLU A 9 -12.79 -11.59 12.03
C GLU A 9 -12.96 -10.19 11.39
N ALA A 10 -12.03 -9.75 10.57
CA ALA A 10 -12.13 -8.50 9.84
C ALA A 10 -13.40 -8.42 9.00
N GLN A 11 -13.75 -9.49 8.26
CA GLN A 11 -14.97 -9.55 7.47
C GLN A 11 -16.26 -9.58 8.32
N ASN A 12 -16.22 -10.14 9.51
CA ASN A 12 -17.38 -10.22 10.40
C ASN A 12 -17.60 -8.88 11.16
N THR A 13 -16.54 -8.12 11.39
CA THR A 13 -16.56 -6.88 12.20
C THR A 13 -16.91 -5.66 11.35
N ALA A 14 -16.50 -5.62 10.09
CA ALA A 14 -16.67 -4.47 9.22
C ALA A 14 -17.61 -4.75 8.04
N ALA A 15 -18.53 -3.82 7.77
CA ALA A 15 -19.27 -3.78 6.52
C ALA A 15 -18.39 -3.18 5.42
N MET A 16 -17.62 -4.02 4.74
CA MET A 16 -16.65 -3.57 3.75
C MET A 16 -17.33 -3.16 2.45
N LEU A 17 -17.03 -1.95 1.97
CA LEU A 17 -17.38 -1.48 0.63
C LEU A 17 -16.12 -1.42 -0.22
N THR A 18 -16.21 -1.91 -1.46
CA THR A 18 -15.14 -1.78 -2.44
C THR A 18 -15.59 -0.88 -3.59
N THR A 19 -14.77 0.10 -3.93
CA THR A 19 -14.93 0.93 -5.13
C THR A 19 -13.79 0.65 -6.09
N PHE A 20 -14.07 0.75 -7.39
CA PHE A 20 -13.08 0.53 -8.45
C PHE A 20 -12.95 1.78 -9.30
N ASN A 21 -11.71 2.19 -9.55
CA ASN A 21 -11.39 3.30 -10.43
C ASN A 21 -10.29 2.90 -11.40
N GLU A 22 -10.45 3.29 -12.66
CA GLU A 22 -9.40 3.18 -13.66
C GLU A 22 -8.56 4.46 -13.67
N ILE A 23 -7.24 4.27 -13.70
CA ILE A 23 -6.27 5.37 -13.66
C ILE A 23 -5.43 5.32 -14.93
N ASP A 24 -5.35 6.43 -15.66
CA ASP A 24 -4.41 6.58 -16.76
C ASP A 24 -2.98 6.68 -16.24
N MET A 25 -2.19 5.64 -16.50
CA MET A 25 -0.80 5.54 -16.07
C MET A 25 0.20 6.11 -17.08
N THR A 26 -0.25 6.69 -18.19
CA THR A 26 0.61 7.14 -19.29
C THR A 26 1.68 8.11 -18.80
N ASN A 27 1.30 9.15 -18.08
CA ASN A 27 2.24 10.16 -17.58
C ASN A 27 3.19 9.62 -16.50
N VAL A 28 2.71 8.76 -15.61
CA VAL A 28 3.55 8.11 -14.58
C VAL A 28 4.57 7.19 -15.24
N MET A 29 4.17 6.43 -16.25
CA MET A 29 5.07 5.55 -17.01
C MET A 29 6.12 6.35 -17.79
N ALA A 30 5.71 7.46 -18.42
CA ALA A 30 6.61 8.35 -19.17
C ALA A 30 7.63 9.01 -18.22
N ALA A 31 7.18 9.56 -17.09
CA ALA A 31 8.05 10.16 -16.08
C ALA A 31 9.05 9.13 -15.53
N ARG A 32 8.56 7.95 -15.16
CA ARG A 32 9.43 6.87 -14.68
C ARG A 32 10.48 6.48 -15.71
N LYS A 33 10.10 6.34 -16.99
CA LYS A 33 11.05 6.03 -18.08
C LYS A 33 12.10 7.12 -18.27
N SER A 34 11.69 8.38 -18.19
CA SER A 34 12.58 9.55 -18.36
C SER A 34 13.60 9.69 -17.22
N PHE A 35 13.16 9.48 -15.98
CA PHE A 35 13.99 9.73 -14.80
C PHE A 35 14.73 8.49 -14.28
N GLN A 36 14.42 7.28 -14.76
CA GLN A 36 14.94 6.02 -14.21
C GLN A 36 16.45 5.98 -14.08
N ALA A 37 17.19 6.34 -15.15
CA ALA A 37 18.66 6.25 -15.18
C ALA A 37 19.31 7.21 -14.18
N ASP A 38 18.86 8.46 -14.17
CA ASP A 38 19.36 9.48 -13.25
C ASP A 38 19.00 9.18 -11.80
N PHE A 39 17.80 8.69 -11.59
CA PHE A 39 17.32 8.31 -10.26
C PHE A 39 18.15 7.15 -9.69
N GLU A 40 18.39 6.12 -10.48
CA GLU A 40 19.20 4.96 -10.08
C GLU A 40 20.66 5.36 -9.79
N LYS A 41 21.22 6.21 -10.64
CA LYS A 41 22.59 6.77 -10.44
C LYS A 41 22.71 7.59 -9.16
N ARG A 42 21.70 8.41 -8.84
CA ARG A 42 21.73 9.30 -7.67
C ARG A 42 21.41 8.60 -6.37
N HIS A 43 20.46 7.67 -6.40
CA HIS A 43 19.88 7.09 -5.19
C HIS A 43 20.25 5.63 -4.95
N GLY A 44 20.85 4.94 -5.92
CA GLY A 44 21.23 3.53 -5.82
C GLY A 44 20.03 2.58 -5.72
N CYS A 45 18.85 3.01 -6.16
CA CYS A 45 17.63 2.20 -6.22
C CYS A 45 16.81 2.55 -7.45
N ARG A 46 15.97 1.63 -7.90
CA ARG A 46 15.08 1.85 -9.04
C ARG A 46 13.86 2.66 -8.63
N LEU A 47 13.39 3.53 -9.52
CA LEU A 47 12.11 4.22 -9.36
C LEU A 47 10.98 3.23 -9.72
N GLY A 48 10.34 2.68 -8.72
CA GLY A 48 9.19 1.79 -8.87
C GLY A 48 7.86 2.56 -8.97
N PHE A 49 6.76 1.82 -9.04
CA PHE A 49 5.42 2.41 -8.98
C PHE A 49 4.96 2.65 -7.53
N MET A 50 5.52 1.91 -6.57
CA MET A 50 5.04 1.96 -5.19
C MET A 50 5.20 3.34 -4.56
N SER A 51 6.30 4.04 -4.84
CA SER A 51 6.51 5.40 -4.33
C SER A 51 5.44 6.38 -4.83
N PHE A 52 5.00 6.28 -6.08
CA PHE A 52 3.90 7.09 -6.61
C PHE A 52 2.58 6.82 -5.87
N PHE A 53 2.22 5.54 -5.69
CA PHE A 53 0.99 5.18 -5.00
C PHE A 53 1.02 5.52 -3.51
N VAL A 54 2.16 5.31 -2.83
CA VAL A 54 2.32 5.73 -1.43
C VAL A 54 2.12 7.24 -1.28
N LYS A 55 2.79 8.05 -2.12
CA LYS A 55 2.66 9.51 -2.04
C LYS A 55 1.26 9.99 -2.41
N ALA A 56 0.63 9.44 -3.43
CA ALA A 56 -0.74 9.78 -3.80
C ALA A 56 -1.74 9.40 -2.69
N SER A 57 -1.57 8.22 -2.08
CA SER A 57 -2.39 7.80 -0.94
C SER A 57 -2.26 8.75 0.24
N ILE A 58 -1.04 9.21 0.57
CA ILE A 58 -0.82 10.16 1.67
C ILE A 58 -1.56 11.47 1.42
N VAL A 59 -1.49 12.02 0.20
CA VAL A 59 -2.25 13.24 -0.16
C VAL A 59 -3.74 13.03 0.06
N ALA A 60 -4.29 11.92 -0.42
CA ALA A 60 -5.71 11.60 -0.25
C ALA A 60 -6.09 11.41 1.24
N LEU A 61 -5.24 10.77 2.04
CA LEU A 61 -5.47 10.58 3.47
C LEU A 61 -5.39 11.90 4.27
N GLN A 62 -4.59 12.86 3.81
CA GLN A 62 -4.54 14.21 4.38
C GLN A 62 -5.80 15.01 4.06
N GLU A 63 -6.35 14.84 2.86
CA GLU A 63 -7.62 15.48 2.46
C GLU A 63 -8.84 14.83 3.11
N LEU A 64 -8.76 13.51 3.37
CA LEU A 64 -9.84 12.70 3.95
C LEU A 64 -9.36 11.98 5.23
N PRO A 65 -9.12 12.72 6.33
CA PRO A 65 -8.47 12.18 7.54
C PRO A 65 -9.27 11.05 8.21
N ALA A 66 -10.58 10.96 7.99
CA ALA A 66 -11.40 9.86 8.49
C ALA A 66 -10.96 8.49 7.94
N VAL A 67 -10.40 8.44 6.73
CA VAL A 67 -9.89 7.20 6.12
C VAL A 67 -8.55 6.77 6.75
N ASN A 68 -7.83 7.71 7.40
CA ASN A 68 -6.62 7.43 8.19
C ASN A 68 -6.94 7.27 9.69
N GLY A 69 -8.21 7.12 10.03
CA GLY A 69 -8.69 6.94 11.40
C GLY A 69 -9.00 5.50 11.74
N GLU A 70 -9.32 5.28 13.00
CA GLU A 70 -9.83 4.01 13.50
C GLU A 70 -10.95 4.24 14.51
N ILE A 71 -11.77 3.22 14.72
CA ILE A 71 -12.83 3.22 15.73
C ILE A 71 -12.31 2.44 16.95
N ASP A 72 -12.36 3.07 18.13
CA ASP A 72 -12.07 2.44 19.41
C ASP A 72 -13.27 2.63 20.35
N GLY A 73 -14.04 1.57 20.54
CA GLY A 73 -15.32 1.66 21.25
C GLY A 73 -16.30 2.58 20.51
N ASP A 74 -16.71 3.66 21.15
CA ASP A 74 -17.61 4.68 20.62
C ASP A 74 -16.87 5.93 20.09
N GLU A 75 -15.54 5.90 20.06
CA GLU A 75 -14.71 7.01 19.64
C GLU A 75 -14.12 6.81 18.23
N LEU A 76 -14.00 7.90 17.49
CA LEU A 76 -13.27 7.95 16.22
C LEU A 76 -11.92 8.61 16.45
N ILE A 77 -10.85 7.82 16.33
CA ILE A 77 -9.48 8.28 16.54
C ILE A 77 -8.87 8.69 15.20
N TYR A 78 -8.61 9.98 15.03
CA TYR A 78 -7.88 10.52 13.89
C TYR A 78 -6.38 10.45 14.11
N LYS A 79 -5.67 9.81 13.18
CA LYS A 79 -4.20 9.70 13.24
C LYS A 79 -3.56 10.79 12.39
N ASN A 80 -2.74 11.62 13.04
CA ASN A 80 -2.00 12.69 12.34
C ASN A 80 -0.56 12.24 12.01
N TYR A 81 -0.42 11.01 11.55
CA TYR A 81 0.80 10.40 11.04
C TYR A 81 0.43 9.33 10.00
N TYR A 82 1.37 8.99 9.12
CA TYR A 82 1.10 8.16 7.94
C TYR A 82 2.10 7.01 7.87
N ASP A 83 1.74 5.90 8.51
CA ASP A 83 2.49 4.66 8.56
C ASP A 83 1.82 3.65 7.60
N ILE A 84 2.43 3.46 6.45
CA ILE A 84 1.80 2.72 5.35
C ILE A 84 2.23 1.25 5.37
N GLY A 85 1.26 0.37 5.59
CA GLY A 85 1.45 -1.07 5.41
C GLY A 85 1.56 -1.42 3.93
N VAL A 86 2.54 -2.23 3.56
CA VAL A 86 2.71 -2.71 2.19
C VAL A 86 2.65 -4.23 2.19
N ALA A 87 1.64 -4.79 1.54
CA ALA A 87 1.45 -6.23 1.50
C ALA A 87 2.55 -6.92 0.67
N VAL A 88 3.22 -7.89 1.27
CA VAL A 88 4.30 -8.68 0.65
C VAL A 88 3.98 -10.17 0.74
N GLY A 89 3.99 -10.84 -0.41
CA GLY A 89 3.87 -12.29 -0.49
C GLY A 89 5.20 -12.97 -0.11
N THR A 90 5.12 -13.95 0.79
CA THR A 90 6.24 -14.82 1.17
C THR A 90 5.84 -16.28 1.01
N GLU A 91 6.80 -17.19 1.11
CA GLU A 91 6.51 -18.65 1.10
C GLU A 91 5.61 -19.08 2.26
N GLN A 92 5.64 -18.34 3.36
CA GLN A 92 4.81 -18.60 4.55
C GLN A 92 3.43 -17.94 4.50
N GLY A 93 3.15 -17.14 3.46
CA GLY A 93 1.91 -16.41 3.27
C GLY A 93 2.10 -14.91 3.09
N LEU A 94 1.00 -14.16 3.21
CA LEU A 94 1.00 -12.71 3.08
C LEU A 94 1.35 -12.06 4.43
N VAL A 95 2.30 -11.14 4.41
CA VAL A 95 2.65 -10.26 5.54
C VAL A 95 2.51 -8.80 5.12
N VAL A 96 2.28 -7.91 6.07
CA VAL A 96 2.06 -6.48 5.81
C VAL A 96 3.02 -5.66 6.67
N PRO A 97 4.31 -5.59 6.29
CA PRO A 97 5.24 -4.70 6.98
C PRO A 97 4.88 -3.23 6.79
N VAL A 98 5.26 -2.40 7.75
CA VAL A 98 4.85 -1.00 7.86
C VAL A 98 6.01 -0.07 7.56
N LEU A 99 5.85 0.75 6.51
CA LEU A 99 6.74 1.85 6.19
C LEU A 99 6.38 3.06 7.06
N ARG A 100 7.21 3.34 8.07
CA ARG A 100 6.98 4.42 9.03
C ARG A 100 7.21 5.80 8.42
N ASP A 101 6.46 6.81 8.93
CA ASP A 101 6.61 8.21 8.55
C ASP A 101 6.68 8.41 7.02
N ALA A 102 5.80 7.74 6.28
CA ALA A 102 5.85 7.70 4.82
C ALA A 102 5.60 9.07 4.17
N ASP A 103 4.94 9.99 4.87
CA ASP A 103 4.73 11.39 4.48
C ASP A 103 6.05 12.17 4.40
N LYS A 104 6.98 11.91 5.32
CA LYS A 104 8.29 12.58 5.42
C LYS A 104 9.34 12.00 4.46
N LYS A 105 9.09 10.85 3.86
CA LYS A 105 10.04 10.14 2.99
C LYS A 105 10.01 10.69 1.57
N SER A 106 11.18 10.76 0.94
CA SER A 106 11.31 11.00 -0.50
C SER A 106 10.86 9.75 -1.29
N PHE A 107 10.70 9.89 -2.61
CA PHE A 107 10.45 8.74 -3.49
C PHE A 107 11.53 7.67 -3.33
N ALA A 108 12.79 8.07 -3.22
CA ALA A 108 13.92 7.16 -3.04
C ALA A 108 13.85 6.41 -1.70
N ASP A 109 13.52 7.12 -0.62
CA ASP A 109 13.41 6.51 0.71
C ASP A 109 12.23 5.54 0.79
N VAL A 110 11.12 5.84 0.11
CA VAL A 110 9.98 4.92 -0.02
C VAL A 110 10.40 3.64 -0.76
N GLU A 111 11.05 3.75 -1.93
CA GLU A 111 11.48 2.58 -2.70
C GLU A 111 12.50 1.72 -1.94
N LYS A 112 13.48 2.36 -1.27
CA LYS A 112 14.46 1.66 -0.44
C LYS A 112 13.81 0.97 0.76
N GLY A 113 12.96 1.69 1.48
CA GLY A 113 12.27 1.16 2.66
C GLY A 113 11.38 -0.04 2.32
N ILE A 114 10.61 0.04 1.23
CA ILE A 114 9.78 -1.08 0.77
C ILE A 114 10.65 -2.27 0.34
N THR A 115 11.77 -2.02 -0.34
CA THR A 115 12.71 -3.08 -0.74
C THR A 115 13.31 -3.76 0.48
N GLU A 116 13.75 -3.00 1.48
CA GLU A 116 14.31 -3.53 2.72
C GLU A 116 13.30 -4.39 3.48
N LEU A 117 12.09 -3.84 3.68
CA LEU A 117 11.00 -4.58 4.32
C LEU A 117 10.63 -5.86 3.56
N GLY A 118 10.63 -5.81 2.23
CA GLY A 118 10.37 -6.97 1.39
C GLY A 118 11.46 -8.05 1.49
N LEU A 119 12.72 -7.67 1.64
CA LEU A 119 13.82 -8.59 1.89
C LEU A 119 13.71 -9.23 3.27
N LYS A 120 13.49 -8.42 4.32
CA LYS A 120 13.26 -8.92 5.68
C LYS A 120 12.06 -9.86 5.76
N ALA A 121 10.99 -9.55 5.02
CA ALA A 121 9.79 -10.40 4.96
C ALA A 121 10.10 -11.78 4.40
N ARG A 122 10.83 -11.85 3.28
CA ARG A 122 11.23 -13.12 2.64
C ARG A 122 12.20 -13.94 3.51
N ASP A 123 13.09 -13.25 4.21
CA ASP A 123 14.05 -13.88 5.13
C ASP A 123 13.42 -14.29 6.49
N GLY A 124 12.15 -13.93 6.75
CA GLY A 124 11.51 -14.17 8.04
C GLY A 124 12.11 -13.36 9.21
N LYS A 125 12.69 -12.19 8.91
CA LYS A 125 13.42 -11.33 9.87
C LYS A 125 12.66 -10.07 10.27
N LEU A 126 11.36 -9.96 9.93
CA LEU A 126 10.54 -8.83 10.36
C LEU A 126 10.32 -8.87 11.88
N GLY A 127 10.58 -7.74 12.53
CA GLY A 127 10.24 -7.51 13.94
C GLY A 127 8.75 -7.22 14.13
N MET A 128 8.28 -7.35 15.37
CA MET A 128 6.88 -7.02 15.71
C MET A 128 6.57 -5.54 15.50
N ASP A 129 7.53 -4.68 15.74
CA ASP A 129 7.47 -3.24 15.47
C ASP A 129 7.31 -2.90 13.99
N GLU A 130 7.81 -3.76 13.10
CA GLU A 130 7.64 -3.62 11.65
C GLU A 130 6.32 -4.20 11.13
N LEU A 131 5.57 -4.94 11.94
CA LEU A 131 4.31 -5.62 11.58
C LEU A 131 3.06 -5.00 12.19
N THR A 132 3.21 -4.00 13.05
CA THR A 132 2.10 -3.41 13.82
C THR A 132 2.03 -1.90 13.64
N GLY A 133 0.88 -1.30 13.95
CA GLY A 133 0.71 0.16 14.03
C GLY A 133 0.62 0.89 12.70
N GLY A 134 0.44 0.19 11.57
CA GLY A 134 0.15 0.84 10.29
C GLY A 134 -1.21 1.56 10.31
N THR A 135 -1.31 2.68 9.58
CA THR A 135 -2.56 3.48 9.53
C THR A 135 -3.39 3.22 8.28
N PHE A 136 -2.76 2.75 7.22
CA PHE A 136 -3.38 2.42 5.93
C PHE A 136 -2.58 1.33 5.25
N THR A 137 -3.19 0.52 4.39
CA THR A 137 -2.49 -0.56 3.69
C THR A 137 -2.57 -0.40 2.17
N ILE A 138 -1.47 -0.71 1.49
CA ILE A 138 -1.42 -0.84 0.02
C ILE A 138 -1.07 -2.28 -0.31
N THR A 139 -1.87 -2.91 -1.18
CA THR A 139 -1.61 -4.25 -1.70
C THR A 139 -1.53 -4.22 -3.22
N ASN A 140 -0.61 -5.00 -3.81
CA ASN A 140 -0.42 -5.06 -5.25
C ASN A 140 -0.76 -6.45 -5.80
N GLY A 141 -2.00 -6.62 -6.22
CA GLY A 141 -2.47 -7.82 -6.92
C GLY A 141 -2.05 -7.88 -8.39
N GLY A 142 -1.58 -6.76 -8.96
CA GLY A 142 -1.15 -6.68 -10.36
C GLY A 142 0.03 -7.58 -10.68
N VAL A 143 0.91 -7.85 -9.72
CA VAL A 143 2.03 -8.80 -9.86
C VAL A 143 1.56 -10.23 -10.10
N TYR A 144 0.34 -10.57 -9.70
CA TYR A 144 -0.32 -11.85 -9.92
C TYR A 144 -1.29 -11.82 -11.11
N GLY A 145 -1.33 -10.72 -11.86
CA GLY A 145 -2.22 -10.53 -13.00
C GLY A 145 -3.68 -10.18 -12.63
N SER A 146 -3.96 -9.83 -11.38
CA SER A 146 -5.29 -9.42 -10.94
C SER A 146 -5.79 -8.20 -11.74
N LEU A 147 -7.00 -8.29 -12.25
CA LEU A 147 -7.70 -7.18 -12.92
C LEU A 147 -8.57 -6.40 -11.92
N MET A 148 -9.29 -7.11 -11.09
CA MET A 148 -10.13 -6.57 -10.01
C MET A 148 -10.10 -7.53 -8.84
N SER A 149 -9.97 -7.00 -7.63
CA SER A 149 -10.05 -7.76 -6.40
C SER A 149 -10.68 -6.90 -5.30
N THR A 150 -11.17 -7.54 -4.28
CA THR A 150 -11.76 -6.90 -3.11
C THR A 150 -10.87 -7.15 -1.90
N PRO A 151 -9.85 -6.31 -1.65
CA PRO A 151 -8.95 -6.49 -0.52
C PRO A 151 -9.72 -6.47 0.80
N ILE A 152 -9.27 -7.32 1.74
CA ILE A 152 -9.82 -7.34 3.10
C ILE A 152 -9.04 -6.33 3.94
N LEU A 153 -9.75 -5.51 4.70
CA LEU A 153 -9.15 -4.55 5.62
C LEU A 153 -8.19 -5.24 6.61
N ASN A 154 -7.15 -4.53 7.00
CA ASN A 154 -6.23 -4.94 8.06
C ASN A 154 -6.58 -4.19 9.36
N PRO A 155 -7.44 -4.76 10.22
CA PRO A 155 -7.89 -4.05 11.43
C PRO A 155 -6.73 -3.57 12.29
N PRO A 156 -6.85 -2.41 12.96
CA PRO A 156 -8.02 -1.52 13.06
C PRO A 156 -8.14 -0.48 11.92
N GLN A 157 -7.41 -0.63 10.82
CA GLN A 157 -7.41 0.32 9.70
C GLN A 157 -8.78 0.38 9.01
N SER A 158 -9.16 1.59 8.60
CA SER A 158 -10.44 1.88 7.91
C SER A 158 -10.35 1.81 6.39
N GLY A 159 -9.13 1.73 5.83
CA GLY A 159 -8.91 1.74 4.39
C GLY A 159 -7.77 0.85 3.92
N ILE A 160 -7.91 0.35 2.70
CA ILE A 160 -6.87 -0.40 1.97
C ILE A 160 -6.95 -0.08 0.48
N LEU A 161 -5.82 0.21 -0.14
CA LEU A 161 -5.72 0.40 -1.58
C LEU A 161 -5.24 -0.90 -2.25
N GLY A 162 -6.06 -1.44 -3.16
CA GLY A 162 -5.68 -2.54 -4.05
C GLY A 162 -5.18 -2.02 -5.39
N MET A 163 -3.90 -2.22 -5.69
CA MET A 163 -3.36 -2.00 -7.03
C MET A 163 -3.56 -3.25 -7.88
N HIS A 164 -3.82 -3.05 -9.18
CA HIS A 164 -4.08 -4.12 -10.12
C HIS A 164 -3.14 -4.04 -11.33
N LYS A 165 -3.35 -4.94 -12.29
CA LYS A 165 -2.54 -5.02 -13.49
C LYS A 165 -2.64 -3.72 -14.30
N ILE A 166 -1.48 -3.25 -14.81
CA ILE A 166 -1.42 -2.19 -15.82
C ILE A 166 -1.57 -2.85 -17.19
N ASP A 167 -2.60 -2.46 -17.92
CA ASP A 167 -2.94 -3.05 -19.22
C ASP A 167 -3.17 -1.96 -20.26
N ARG A 168 -2.94 -2.31 -21.55
CA ARG A 168 -3.31 -1.46 -22.68
C ARG A 168 -4.68 -1.88 -23.16
N ARG A 169 -5.65 -0.99 -23.10
CA ARG A 169 -7.01 -1.25 -23.58
C ARG A 169 -7.67 0.03 -24.07
N PRO A 170 -8.64 -0.08 -25.00
CA PRO A 170 -9.41 1.08 -25.42
C PRO A 170 -10.24 1.61 -24.25
N ILE A 171 -10.26 2.93 -24.10
CA ILE A 171 -11.08 3.64 -23.12
C ILE A 171 -11.92 4.68 -23.84
N VAL A 172 -13.06 5.04 -23.27
CA VAL A 172 -13.88 6.15 -23.73
C VAL A 172 -13.26 7.43 -23.22
N VAL A 173 -12.93 8.35 -24.12
CA VAL A 173 -12.48 9.70 -23.79
C VAL A 173 -13.62 10.64 -24.11
N GLY A 174 -14.18 11.31 -23.09
CA GLY A 174 -15.27 12.28 -23.22
C GLY A 174 -14.80 13.67 -23.61
#